data_5cacc7bad186cf28af8cb70f58e6cc18
#
_entry.id   5cacc7bad186cf28af8cb70f58e6cc18
#
_cell.length_a   1.000
_cell.length_b   1.000
_cell.length_c   1.000
_cell.angle_alpha   90.00
_cell.angle_beta   90.00
_cell.angle_gamma   90.00
#
_symmetry.space_group_name_H-M   'P 1'
#
loop_
_entity.id
_entity.type
_entity.pdbx_description
1 polymer ?
#
loop_
_entity_poly.entity_id
_entity_poly.type
_entity_poly.pdbx_seq_one_letter_code
_entity_poly.pdbx_strand_id
1 'polypeptide(L)'
;MLTCEELFLLLTKDSGKPESRMTYPAYGLTGALLTDLLLAGRISLTEERSPRVYIVSAEPTGHPVLDRALEILPAKDGKRFSSLVSWGKLNPTRHIAQSLEAAGVVRIYTGGLFGSLNPSYPTLDPLPERQLRARIDAALRGVQPPTSSDVALLSILQALGVAPTVLPQQETGLSRGELKRRIKELAGESPVGRAVQRAVEAVTMAIIAAGSVAAASSS
;
A
#
# COMPACT_ATOMS: atom_id res chain seq x y z
N MET A 1 9.04 -6.84 6.73
CA MET A 1 8.19 -6.77 5.51
C MET A 1 7.87 -5.30 5.27
N LEU A 2 7.85 -4.85 4.03
CA LEU A 2 7.48 -3.48 3.67
C LEU A 2 5.96 -3.28 3.73
N THR A 3 5.50 -2.03 3.93
CA THR A 3 4.06 -1.69 3.90
C THR A 3 3.41 -2.07 2.56
N CYS A 4 4.13 -1.90 1.45
CA CYS A 4 3.63 -2.30 0.12
C CYS A 4 3.50 -3.81 -0.05
N GLU A 5 4.37 -4.62 0.56
CA GLU A 5 4.26 -6.09 0.56
C GLU A 5 3.10 -6.54 1.45
N GLU A 6 2.95 -5.96 2.64
CA GLU A 6 1.83 -6.21 3.54
C GLU A 6 0.48 -5.86 2.88
N LEU A 7 0.42 -4.71 2.22
CA LEU A 7 -0.77 -4.33 1.45
C LEU A 7 -1.07 -5.32 0.34
N PHE A 8 -0.05 -5.80 -0.37
CA PHE A 8 -0.22 -6.80 -1.43
C PHE A 8 -0.85 -8.09 -0.91
N LEU A 9 -0.38 -8.61 0.25
CA LEU A 9 -0.95 -9.79 0.89
C LEU A 9 -2.42 -9.57 1.23
N LEU A 10 -2.76 -8.47 1.90
CA LEU A 10 -4.14 -8.14 2.28
C LEU A 10 -5.08 -7.95 1.09
N LEU A 11 -4.56 -7.57 -0.08
CA LEU A 11 -5.33 -7.36 -1.31
C LEU A 11 -5.43 -8.61 -2.18
N THR A 12 -4.78 -9.72 -1.78
CA THR A 12 -4.69 -10.97 -2.54
C THR A 12 -5.23 -12.12 -1.70
N LYS A 13 -6.20 -12.86 -2.22
CA LYS A 13 -6.73 -14.08 -1.58
C LYS A 13 -5.69 -15.20 -1.59
N ASP A 14 -5.82 -16.18 -0.71
CA ASP A 14 -5.01 -17.41 -0.72
C ASP A 14 -4.98 -18.12 -2.07
N SER A 15 -6.07 -18.01 -2.85
CA SER A 15 -6.13 -18.53 -4.22
C SER A 15 -5.29 -17.74 -5.23
N GLY A 16 -4.64 -16.65 -4.82
CA GLY A 16 -3.84 -15.77 -5.67
C GLY A 16 -4.64 -14.77 -6.49
N LYS A 17 -5.96 -14.70 -6.31
CA LYS A 17 -6.84 -13.73 -6.98
C LYS A 17 -7.01 -12.47 -6.14
N PRO A 18 -7.33 -11.32 -6.74
CA PRO A 18 -7.63 -10.10 -5.98
C PRO A 18 -8.75 -10.30 -4.96
N GLU A 19 -8.59 -9.74 -3.75
CA GLU A 19 -9.58 -9.80 -2.66
C GLU A 19 -10.88 -9.09 -3.04
N SER A 20 -10.78 -8.00 -3.76
CA SER A 20 -11.96 -7.29 -4.29
C SER A 20 -11.76 -6.91 -5.76
N ARG A 21 -12.85 -6.60 -6.47
CA ARG A 21 -12.80 -6.00 -7.79
C ARG A 21 -12.45 -4.52 -7.69
N MET A 22 -11.28 -4.24 -7.15
CA MET A 22 -10.80 -2.87 -7.00
C MET A 22 -10.45 -2.26 -8.34
N THR A 23 -10.85 -1.03 -8.52
CA THR A 23 -10.56 -0.28 -9.74
C THR A 23 -9.08 0.07 -9.86
N TYR A 24 -8.33 0.24 -8.73
CA TYR A 24 -6.95 0.74 -8.75
C TYR A 24 -6.03 0.18 -7.64
N PRO A 25 -5.81 -1.14 -7.55
CA PRO A 25 -4.89 -1.70 -6.56
C PRO A 25 -3.45 -1.17 -6.74
N ALA A 26 -3.03 -0.94 -7.99
CA ALA A 26 -1.72 -0.40 -8.32
C ALA A 26 -1.44 0.96 -7.68
N TYR A 27 -2.43 1.84 -7.53
CA TYR A 27 -2.25 3.15 -6.90
C TYR A 27 -2.00 3.01 -5.39
N GLY A 28 -2.74 2.12 -4.72
CA GLY A 28 -2.48 1.80 -3.32
C GLY A 28 -1.08 1.25 -3.10
N LEU A 29 -0.67 0.28 -3.91
CA LEU A 29 0.67 -0.33 -3.84
C LEU A 29 1.79 0.67 -4.13
N THR A 30 1.60 1.55 -5.13
CA THR A 30 2.57 2.62 -5.43
C THR A 30 2.62 3.65 -4.30
N GLY A 31 1.47 4.00 -3.70
CA GLY A 31 1.42 4.87 -2.54
C GLY A 31 2.13 4.28 -1.32
N ALA A 32 1.92 2.99 -1.05
CA ALA A 32 2.60 2.27 0.02
C ALA A 32 4.12 2.19 -0.22
N LEU A 33 4.56 1.93 -1.46
CA LEU A 33 5.98 1.95 -1.85
C LEU A 33 6.63 3.33 -1.58
N LEU A 34 5.96 4.42 -1.97
CA LEU A 34 6.46 5.78 -1.70
C LEU A 34 6.50 6.07 -0.19
N THR A 35 5.55 5.53 0.58
CA THR A 35 5.57 5.63 2.05
C THR A 35 6.75 4.84 2.64
N ASP A 36 7.03 3.64 2.15
CA ASP A 36 8.18 2.85 2.57
C ASP A 36 9.52 3.57 2.27
N LEU A 37 9.65 4.20 1.09
CA LEU A 37 10.82 5.02 0.76
C LEU A 37 10.98 6.25 1.67
N LEU A 38 9.87 6.87 2.07
CA LEU A 38 9.87 7.97 3.02
C LEU A 38 10.31 7.51 4.42
N LEU A 39 9.78 6.37 4.89
CA LEU A 39 10.17 5.75 6.16
C LEU A 39 11.64 5.34 6.16
N ALA A 40 12.15 4.89 5.03
CA ALA A 40 13.57 4.57 4.84
C ALA A 40 14.47 5.83 4.67
N GLY A 41 13.91 7.03 4.72
CA GLY A 41 14.65 8.30 4.55
C GLY A 41 15.24 8.49 3.15
N ARG A 42 14.73 7.78 2.14
CA ARG A 42 15.22 7.85 0.76
C ARG A 42 14.58 8.98 -0.03
N ILE A 43 13.40 9.40 0.36
CA ILE A 43 12.69 10.55 -0.21
C ILE A 43 12.20 11.47 0.90
N SER A 44 11.89 12.71 0.54
CA SER A 44 11.22 13.69 1.39
C SER A 44 10.02 14.29 0.69
N LEU A 45 9.11 14.89 1.48
CA LEU A 45 7.91 15.56 0.98
C LEU A 45 7.92 17.04 1.37
N THR A 46 7.47 17.90 0.46
CA THR A 46 7.23 19.31 0.78
C THR A 46 6.02 19.47 1.73
N GLU A 47 5.93 20.63 2.40
CA GLU A 47 4.81 20.92 3.32
C GLU A 47 3.55 21.45 2.63
N GLU A 48 3.54 21.50 1.32
CA GLU A 48 2.41 21.97 0.52
C GLU A 48 1.19 21.03 0.63
N ARG A 49 -0.01 21.56 0.39
CA ARG A 49 -1.24 20.78 0.29
C ARG A 49 -1.18 19.68 -0.80
N SER A 50 -0.39 19.90 -1.84
CA SER A 50 -0.10 18.93 -2.91
C SER A 50 1.39 18.63 -2.91
N PRO A 51 1.87 17.74 -2.01
CA PRO A 51 3.29 17.59 -1.75
C PRO A 51 4.07 17.11 -2.97
N ARG A 52 5.29 17.60 -3.08
CA ARG A 52 6.28 17.16 -4.06
C ARG A 52 7.23 16.19 -3.40
N VAL A 53 7.71 15.24 -4.18
CA VAL A 53 8.69 14.23 -3.75
C VAL A 53 10.06 14.68 -4.18
N TYR A 54 11.00 14.72 -3.25
CA TYR A 54 12.42 14.95 -3.52
C TYR A 54 13.25 13.74 -3.08
N ILE A 55 14.23 13.40 -3.90
CA ILE A 55 15.15 12.31 -3.61
C ILE A 55 16.18 12.80 -2.58
N VAL A 56 16.25 12.13 -1.43
CA VAL A 56 17.26 12.36 -0.41
C VAL A 56 18.52 11.55 -0.70
N SER A 57 18.34 10.27 -1.04
CA SER A 57 19.43 9.38 -1.45
C SER A 57 18.88 8.32 -2.42
N ALA A 58 19.58 8.12 -3.52
CA ALA A 58 19.30 7.05 -4.49
C ALA A 58 20.16 5.79 -4.24
N GLU A 59 20.94 5.75 -3.16
CA GLU A 59 21.74 4.57 -2.80
C GLU A 59 20.84 3.37 -2.49
N PRO A 60 21.26 2.15 -2.85
CA PRO A 60 20.50 0.94 -2.54
C PRO A 60 20.16 0.81 -1.05
N THR A 61 18.96 0.31 -0.79
CA THR A 61 18.49 0.00 0.57
C THR A 61 18.81 -1.43 0.97
N GLY A 62 19.15 -2.28 0.00
CA GLY A 62 19.25 -3.73 0.12
C GLY A 62 17.91 -4.47 -0.04
N HIS A 63 16.81 -3.74 -0.29
CA HIS A 63 15.51 -4.34 -0.55
C HIS A 63 15.13 -4.18 -2.04
N PRO A 64 14.93 -5.27 -2.80
CA PRO A 64 14.82 -5.22 -4.25
C PRO A 64 13.64 -4.35 -4.74
N VAL A 65 12.54 -4.30 -4.00
CA VAL A 65 11.36 -3.48 -4.35
C VAL A 65 11.66 -1.99 -4.24
N LEU A 66 12.36 -1.57 -3.16
CA LEU A 66 12.75 -0.18 -2.95
C LEU A 66 13.86 0.24 -3.92
N ASP A 67 14.84 -0.62 -4.11
CA ASP A 67 16.01 -0.35 -4.96
C ASP A 67 15.56 -0.15 -6.42
N ARG A 68 14.62 -0.98 -6.89
CA ARG A 68 14.02 -0.79 -8.22
C ARG A 68 13.30 0.56 -8.36
N ALA A 69 12.64 1.02 -7.34
CA ALA A 69 12.00 2.35 -7.37
C ALA A 69 13.05 3.46 -7.39
N LEU A 70 14.12 3.35 -6.61
CA LEU A 70 15.20 4.32 -6.55
C LEU A 70 15.99 4.44 -7.86
N GLU A 71 16.06 3.39 -8.68
CA GLU A 71 16.64 3.47 -10.02
C GLU A 71 15.91 4.42 -10.96
N ILE A 72 14.59 4.54 -10.84
CA ILE A 72 13.77 5.29 -11.80
C ILE A 72 13.24 6.62 -11.25
N LEU A 73 13.11 6.75 -9.93
CA LEU A 73 12.59 7.97 -9.29
C LEU A 73 13.42 9.24 -9.54
N PRO A 74 14.76 9.20 -9.63
CA PRO A 74 15.55 10.41 -9.88
C PRO A 74 15.14 11.17 -11.15
N ALA A 75 14.64 10.46 -12.18
CA ALA A 75 14.10 11.08 -13.41
C ALA A 75 12.79 11.85 -13.15
N LYS A 76 12.22 11.78 -11.97
CA LYS A 76 10.96 12.39 -11.53
C LYS A 76 11.11 13.23 -10.26
N ASP A 77 12.33 13.61 -9.91
CA ASP A 77 12.60 14.46 -8.75
C ASP A 77 11.77 15.76 -8.80
N GLY A 78 11.26 16.21 -7.66
CA GLY A 78 10.41 17.39 -7.54
C GLY A 78 8.99 17.25 -8.13
N LYS A 79 8.56 16.05 -8.58
CA LYS A 79 7.19 15.83 -9.07
C LYS A 79 6.20 15.67 -7.90
N ARG A 80 4.92 16.00 -8.18
CA ARG A 80 3.84 15.83 -7.21
C ARG A 80 3.68 14.36 -6.84
N PHE A 81 3.44 14.08 -5.57
CA PHE A 81 3.20 12.73 -5.05
C PHE A 81 2.08 12.02 -5.84
N SER A 82 0.96 12.71 -6.07
CA SER A 82 -0.18 12.15 -6.82
C SER A 82 0.18 11.74 -8.26
N SER A 83 1.06 12.48 -8.92
CA SER A 83 1.50 12.13 -10.28
C SER A 83 2.43 10.92 -10.29
N LEU A 84 3.18 10.68 -9.21
CA LEU A 84 3.99 9.48 -9.05
C LEU A 84 3.14 8.25 -8.78
N VAL A 85 2.11 8.38 -7.93
CA VAL A 85 1.16 7.29 -7.65
C VAL A 85 0.49 6.79 -8.93
N SER A 86 0.16 7.68 -9.86
CA SER A 86 -0.44 7.33 -11.15
C SER A 86 0.58 6.98 -12.25
N TRP A 87 1.87 7.08 -11.97
CA TRP A 87 2.91 6.77 -12.96
C TRP A 87 3.13 5.26 -13.10
N GLY A 88 2.60 4.67 -14.17
CA GLY A 88 2.59 3.21 -14.37
C GLY A 88 3.96 2.54 -14.31
N LYS A 89 5.06 3.24 -14.64
CA LYS A 89 6.43 2.70 -14.52
C LYS A 89 6.84 2.45 -13.07
N LEU A 90 6.21 3.14 -12.12
CA LEU A 90 6.47 2.99 -10.68
C LEU A 90 5.58 1.92 -10.02
N ASN A 91 4.66 1.31 -10.76
CA ASN A 91 3.80 0.23 -10.24
C ASN A 91 4.65 -0.94 -9.72
N PRO A 92 4.65 -1.23 -8.41
CA PRO A 92 5.56 -2.21 -7.82
C PRO A 92 5.02 -3.65 -7.85
N THR A 93 3.80 -3.88 -8.33
CA THR A 93 3.08 -5.17 -8.20
C THR A 93 3.95 -6.37 -8.56
N ARG A 94 4.65 -6.32 -9.71
CA ARG A 94 5.50 -7.41 -10.16
C ARG A 94 6.71 -7.64 -9.24
N HIS A 95 7.35 -6.55 -8.80
CA HIS A 95 8.56 -6.62 -7.96
C HIS A 95 8.21 -7.07 -6.54
N ILE A 96 7.04 -6.66 -6.01
CA ILE A 96 6.51 -7.17 -4.75
C ILE A 96 6.27 -8.67 -4.84
N ALA A 97 5.58 -9.13 -5.90
CA ALA A 97 5.32 -10.55 -6.09
C ALA A 97 6.62 -11.37 -6.18
N GLN A 98 7.63 -10.86 -6.90
CA GLN A 98 8.96 -11.49 -6.98
C GLN A 98 9.68 -11.54 -5.62
N SER A 99 9.60 -10.47 -4.83
CA SER A 99 10.16 -10.43 -3.48
C SER A 99 9.49 -11.45 -2.56
N LEU A 100 8.16 -11.51 -2.57
CA LEU A 100 7.40 -12.47 -1.77
C LEU A 100 7.57 -13.91 -2.23
N GLU A 101 7.77 -14.15 -3.54
CA GLU A 101 8.08 -15.48 -4.08
C GLU A 101 9.48 -15.94 -3.64
N ALA A 102 10.47 -15.04 -3.70
CA ALA A 102 11.82 -15.33 -3.20
C ALA A 102 11.84 -15.64 -1.70
N ALA A 103 10.93 -15.01 -0.93
CA ALA A 103 10.72 -15.29 0.49
C ALA A 103 9.86 -16.55 0.77
N GLY A 104 9.36 -17.23 -0.26
CA GLY A 104 8.53 -18.43 -0.12
C GLY A 104 7.09 -18.15 0.37
N VAL A 105 6.64 -16.90 0.34
CA VAL A 105 5.31 -16.50 0.84
C VAL A 105 4.22 -16.75 -0.20
N VAL A 106 4.49 -16.43 -1.46
CA VAL A 106 3.57 -16.65 -2.58
C VAL A 106 4.28 -17.39 -3.72
N ARG A 107 3.50 -17.87 -4.69
CA ARG A 107 4.02 -18.36 -5.98
C ARG A 107 3.46 -17.51 -7.11
N ILE A 108 4.29 -17.13 -8.07
CA ILE A 108 3.84 -16.47 -9.29
C ILE A 108 3.38 -17.54 -10.27
N TYR A 109 2.08 -17.57 -10.57
CA TYR A 109 1.50 -18.48 -11.53
C TYR A 109 1.08 -17.71 -12.80
N THR A 110 1.72 -18.05 -13.90
CA THR A 110 1.50 -17.45 -15.23
C THR A 110 0.91 -18.47 -16.22
N GLY A 111 0.13 -19.44 -15.73
CA GLY A 111 -0.41 -20.55 -16.51
C GLY A 111 -1.53 -20.17 -17.48
N GLY A 112 -1.64 -20.96 -18.60
CA GLY A 112 -2.65 -20.80 -19.64
C GLY A 112 -2.24 -19.86 -20.78
N LEU A 113 -3.02 -19.85 -21.87
CA LEU A 113 -2.77 -19.05 -23.08
C LEU A 113 -2.67 -17.54 -22.81
N PHE A 114 -3.26 -17.04 -21.72
CA PHE A 114 -3.25 -15.62 -21.31
C PHE A 114 -2.66 -15.39 -19.91
N GLY A 115 -2.01 -16.40 -19.31
CA GLY A 115 -1.51 -16.33 -17.93
C GLY A 115 -0.45 -15.24 -17.70
N SER A 116 0.37 -14.93 -18.72
CA SER A 116 1.35 -13.85 -18.65
C SER A 116 0.72 -12.46 -18.62
N LEU A 117 -0.52 -12.31 -19.11
CA LEU A 117 -1.28 -11.05 -19.09
C LEU A 117 -2.07 -10.86 -17.79
N ASN A 118 -2.38 -11.97 -17.08
CA ASN A 118 -3.15 -11.93 -15.84
C ASN A 118 -2.60 -12.94 -14.83
N PRO A 119 -1.41 -12.68 -14.25
CA PRO A 119 -0.80 -13.58 -13.28
C PRO A 119 -1.66 -13.70 -12.01
N SER A 120 -1.59 -14.86 -11.35
CA SER A 120 -2.12 -15.06 -10.00
C SER A 120 -1.00 -15.39 -9.02
N TYR A 121 -1.24 -15.16 -7.72
CA TYR A 121 -0.23 -15.19 -6.68
C TYR A 121 -0.68 -16.06 -5.49
N PRO A 122 -0.93 -17.38 -5.71
CA PRO A 122 -1.41 -18.25 -4.63
C PRO A 122 -0.44 -18.28 -3.46
N THR A 123 -1.01 -18.23 -2.26
CA THR A 123 -0.28 -18.26 -0.99
C THR A 123 0.39 -19.63 -0.80
N LEU A 124 1.69 -19.62 -0.48
CA LEU A 124 2.46 -20.79 -0.08
C LEU A 124 2.59 -20.87 1.44
N ASP A 125 2.95 -19.75 2.07
CA ASP A 125 3.02 -19.61 3.52
C ASP A 125 2.02 -18.55 3.99
N PRO A 126 0.95 -18.95 4.71
CA PRO A 126 -0.04 -18.01 5.23
C PRO A 126 0.39 -17.33 6.54
N LEU A 127 1.54 -17.69 7.13
CA LEU A 127 1.96 -17.17 8.43
C LEU A 127 2.21 -15.66 8.43
N PRO A 128 2.90 -15.07 7.43
CA PRO A 128 3.13 -13.63 7.39
C PRO A 128 1.83 -12.81 7.38
N GLU A 129 0.83 -13.22 6.58
CA GLU A 129 -0.46 -12.53 6.54
C GLU A 129 -1.23 -12.69 7.85
N ARG A 130 -1.23 -13.87 8.45
CA ARG A 130 -1.88 -14.10 9.76
C ARG A 130 -1.26 -13.24 10.85
N GLN A 131 0.06 -13.11 10.89
CA GLN A 131 0.75 -12.23 11.84
C GLN A 131 0.40 -10.77 11.61
N LEU A 132 0.35 -10.34 10.35
CA LEU A 132 -0.08 -9.00 9.97
C LEU A 132 -1.50 -8.71 10.44
N ARG A 133 -2.46 -9.59 10.16
CA ARG A 133 -3.87 -9.45 10.59
C ARG A 133 -3.99 -9.38 12.12
N ALA A 134 -3.26 -10.22 12.86
CA ALA A 134 -3.24 -10.18 14.32
C ALA A 134 -2.67 -8.85 14.86
N ARG A 135 -1.60 -8.32 14.25
CA ARG A 135 -1.02 -7.02 14.62
C ARG A 135 -1.98 -5.88 14.36
N ILE A 136 -2.63 -5.86 13.20
CA ILE A 136 -3.64 -4.85 12.84
C ILE A 136 -4.85 -4.92 13.77
N ASP A 137 -5.36 -6.13 14.09
CA ASP A 137 -6.47 -6.30 15.03
C ASP A 137 -6.11 -5.77 16.42
N ALA A 138 -4.90 -6.08 16.92
CA ALA A 138 -4.41 -5.56 18.20
C ALA A 138 -4.35 -4.03 18.23
N ALA A 139 -3.93 -3.39 17.14
CA ALA A 139 -3.90 -1.93 17.00
C ALA A 139 -5.32 -1.35 16.96
N LEU A 140 -6.23 -1.95 16.19
CA LEU A 140 -7.63 -1.51 16.11
C LEU A 140 -8.35 -1.61 17.45
N ARG A 141 -8.07 -2.63 18.24
CA ARG A 141 -8.64 -2.83 19.61
C ARG A 141 -7.93 -1.98 20.67
N GLY A 142 -6.84 -1.30 20.36
CA GLY A 142 -6.06 -0.54 21.34
C GLY A 142 -5.27 -1.40 22.32
N VAL A 143 -5.03 -2.68 22.00
CA VAL A 143 -4.21 -3.60 22.81
C VAL A 143 -2.74 -3.21 22.73
N GLN A 144 -2.29 -2.70 21.56
CA GLN A 144 -0.96 -2.16 21.38
C GLN A 144 -1.00 -0.92 20.46
N PRO A 145 -0.05 0.02 20.64
CA PRO A 145 0.02 1.19 19.78
C PRO A 145 0.37 0.78 18.34
N PRO A 146 -0.25 1.42 17.32
CA PRO A 146 0.08 1.15 15.93
C PRO A 146 1.48 1.67 15.60
N THR A 147 2.16 0.99 14.71
CA THR A 147 3.38 1.50 14.06
C THR A 147 3.03 2.50 12.96
N SER A 148 4.03 3.25 12.47
CA SER A 148 3.86 4.13 11.31
C SER A 148 3.37 3.38 10.07
N SER A 149 3.87 2.15 9.86
CA SER A 149 3.44 1.28 8.76
C SER A 149 1.99 0.83 8.93
N ASP A 150 1.53 0.52 10.15
CA ASP A 150 0.14 0.14 10.41
C ASP A 150 -0.82 1.29 10.10
N VAL A 151 -0.47 2.50 10.51
CA VAL A 151 -1.27 3.70 10.22
C VAL A 151 -1.35 3.94 8.71
N ALA A 152 -0.23 3.85 8.01
CA ALA A 152 -0.18 4.00 6.55
C ALA A 152 -1.03 2.93 5.85
N LEU A 153 -0.86 1.67 6.23
CA LEU A 153 -1.58 0.52 5.68
C LEU A 153 -3.10 0.68 5.85
N LEU A 154 -3.56 0.94 7.08
CA LEU A 154 -4.99 1.12 7.39
C LEU A 154 -5.58 2.32 6.62
N SER A 155 -4.85 3.42 6.53
CA SER A 155 -5.29 4.62 5.81
C SER A 155 -5.39 4.38 4.30
N ILE A 156 -4.46 3.61 3.72
CA ILE A 156 -4.50 3.23 2.30
C ILE A 156 -5.69 2.30 2.03
N LEU A 157 -5.93 1.28 2.87
CA LEU A 157 -7.10 0.41 2.76
C LEU A 157 -8.41 1.21 2.82
N GLN A 158 -8.47 2.20 3.72
CA GLN A 158 -9.62 3.11 3.83
C GLN A 158 -9.78 3.98 2.59
N ALA A 159 -8.70 4.54 2.05
CA ALA A 159 -8.71 5.36 0.83
C ALA A 159 -9.12 4.58 -0.41
N LEU A 160 -8.71 3.32 -0.51
CA LEU A 160 -9.13 2.38 -1.55
C LEU A 160 -10.61 1.94 -1.39
N GLY A 161 -11.24 2.23 -0.25
CA GLY A 161 -12.61 1.82 0.04
C GLY A 161 -12.76 0.33 0.34
N VAL A 162 -11.66 -0.39 0.58
CA VAL A 162 -11.66 -1.85 0.77
C VAL A 162 -11.47 -2.29 2.21
N ALA A 163 -11.21 -1.36 3.14
CA ALA A 163 -10.99 -1.69 4.54
C ALA A 163 -12.08 -2.64 5.11
N PRO A 164 -13.40 -2.45 4.90
CA PRO A 164 -14.41 -3.35 5.43
C PRO A 164 -14.46 -4.73 4.75
N THR A 165 -13.87 -4.87 3.56
CA THR A 165 -13.78 -6.15 2.84
C THR A 165 -12.56 -6.95 3.33
N VAL A 166 -11.43 -6.26 3.47
CA VAL A 166 -10.14 -6.84 3.88
C VAL A 166 -10.10 -7.12 5.38
N LEU A 167 -10.78 -6.30 6.18
CA LEU A 167 -10.90 -6.37 7.64
C LEU A 167 -12.39 -6.49 8.01
N PRO A 168 -13.01 -7.66 7.76
CA PRO A 168 -14.44 -7.83 7.93
C PRO A 168 -14.85 -7.81 9.41
N GLN A 169 -16.11 -7.44 9.67
CA GLN A 169 -16.67 -7.36 11.03
C GLN A 169 -16.56 -8.68 11.80
N GLN A 170 -16.63 -9.81 11.11
CA GLN A 170 -16.51 -11.13 11.72
C GLN A 170 -15.14 -11.36 12.37
N GLU A 171 -14.09 -10.74 11.84
CA GLU A 171 -12.72 -10.83 12.36
C GLU A 171 -12.42 -9.72 13.37
N THR A 172 -12.79 -8.47 13.06
CA THR A 172 -12.44 -7.30 13.87
C THR A 172 -13.44 -7.01 14.99
N GLY A 173 -14.67 -7.50 14.88
CA GLY A 173 -15.78 -7.14 15.76
C GLY A 173 -16.35 -5.73 15.49
N LEU A 174 -15.76 -4.96 14.57
CA LEU A 174 -16.13 -3.57 14.28
C LEU A 174 -17.08 -3.49 13.10
N SER A 175 -18.18 -2.77 13.24
CA SER A 175 -19.01 -2.38 12.10
C SER A 175 -18.23 -1.49 11.12
N ARG A 176 -18.72 -1.35 9.88
CA ARG A 176 -18.06 -0.48 8.87
C ARG A 176 -17.84 0.96 9.36
N GLY A 177 -18.81 1.50 10.10
CA GLY A 177 -18.73 2.86 10.66
C GLY A 177 -17.69 2.97 11.76
N GLU A 178 -17.65 1.99 12.66
CA GLU A 178 -16.67 1.93 13.76
C GLU A 178 -15.27 1.73 13.22
N LEU A 179 -15.07 0.81 12.26
CA LEU A 179 -13.77 0.61 11.61
C LEU A 179 -13.25 1.90 10.97
N LYS A 180 -14.10 2.61 10.21
CA LYS A 180 -13.75 3.90 9.61
C LYS A 180 -13.34 4.94 10.64
N ARG A 181 -14.12 5.05 11.74
CA ARG A 181 -13.83 5.98 12.84
C ARG A 181 -12.50 5.61 13.49
N ARG A 182 -12.29 4.32 13.82
CA ARG A 182 -11.08 3.85 14.49
C ARG A 182 -9.82 4.07 13.65
N ILE A 183 -9.87 3.80 12.34
CA ILE A 183 -8.75 4.11 11.44
C ILE A 183 -8.41 5.61 11.46
N LYS A 184 -9.43 6.48 11.46
CA LYS A 184 -9.24 7.93 11.52
C LYS A 184 -8.63 8.37 12.85
N GLU A 185 -9.05 7.81 13.97
CA GLU A 185 -8.49 8.05 15.30
C GLU A 185 -7.01 7.67 15.34
N LEU A 186 -6.67 6.44 14.92
CA LEU A 186 -5.28 5.96 14.87
C LEU A 186 -4.38 6.86 13.99
N ALA A 187 -4.90 7.36 12.88
CA ALA A 187 -4.17 8.29 12.02
C ALA A 187 -3.92 9.65 12.68
N GLY A 188 -4.85 10.11 13.55
CA GLY A 188 -4.73 11.40 14.28
C GLY A 188 -3.93 11.32 15.58
N GLU A 189 -3.97 10.18 16.26
CA GLU A 189 -3.32 9.98 17.59
C GLU A 189 -1.88 9.46 17.47
N SER A 190 -1.51 8.95 16.30
CA SER A 190 -0.20 8.33 16.13
C SER A 190 0.94 9.35 16.26
N PRO A 191 2.01 9.07 17.04
CA PRO A 191 3.24 9.84 17.05
C PRO A 191 4.02 9.73 15.72
N VAL A 192 3.39 9.20 14.69
CA VAL A 192 3.89 9.15 13.31
C VAL A 192 4.29 10.56 12.90
N GLY A 193 5.57 10.73 12.58
CA GLY A 193 6.11 12.02 12.22
C GLY A 193 5.28 12.71 11.12
N ARG A 194 5.18 14.02 11.17
CA ARG A 194 4.41 14.84 10.20
C ARG A 194 4.63 14.45 8.74
N ALA A 195 5.80 13.94 8.42
CA ALA A 195 6.13 13.48 7.07
C ALA A 195 5.31 12.24 6.64
N VAL A 196 5.14 11.25 7.52
CA VAL A 196 4.35 10.04 7.22
C VAL A 196 2.86 10.38 7.16
N GLN A 197 2.37 11.23 8.06
CA GLN A 197 0.99 11.71 8.00
C GLN A 197 0.70 12.37 6.65
N ARG A 198 1.62 13.23 6.15
CA ARG A 198 1.50 13.85 4.82
C ARG A 198 1.53 12.83 3.69
N ALA A 199 2.37 11.79 3.78
CA ALA A 199 2.39 10.73 2.78
C ALA A 199 1.04 10.01 2.71
N VAL A 200 0.48 9.66 3.85
CA VAL A 200 -0.84 9.02 3.97
C VAL A 200 -1.95 9.91 3.39
N GLU A 201 -1.95 11.20 3.71
CA GLU A 201 -2.88 12.18 3.15
C GLU A 201 -2.71 12.31 1.62
N ALA A 202 -1.47 12.36 1.14
CA ALA A 202 -1.16 12.46 -0.28
C ALA A 202 -1.58 11.20 -1.06
N VAL A 203 -1.36 10.01 -0.50
CA VAL A 203 -1.86 8.74 -1.06
C VAL A 203 -3.36 8.75 -1.14
N THR A 204 -4.03 9.12 -0.05
CA THR A 204 -5.49 9.19 0.04
C THR A 204 -6.07 10.12 -1.04
N MET A 205 -5.50 11.32 -1.17
CA MET A 205 -5.92 12.29 -2.19
C MET A 205 -5.64 11.81 -3.61
N ALA A 206 -4.51 11.12 -3.84
CA ALA A 206 -4.18 10.57 -5.15
C ALA A 206 -5.15 9.46 -5.58
N ILE A 207 -5.54 8.59 -4.66
CA ILE A 207 -6.50 7.50 -4.91
C ILE A 207 -7.90 8.09 -5.20
N ILE A 208 -8.34 9.07 -4.41
CA ILE A 208 -9.65 9.74 -4.61
C ILE A 208 -9.67 10.45 -5.97
N ALA A 209 -8.61 11.18 -6.33
CA ALA A 209 -8.52 11.87 -7.62
C ALA A 209 -8.55 10.89 -8.80
N ALA A 210 -7.87 9.75 -8.69
CA ALA A 210 -7.89 8.71 -9.72
C ALA A 210 -9.28 8.08 -9.88
N GLY A 211 -9.99 7.83 -8.77
CA GLY A 211 -11.35 7.30 -8.79
C GLY A 211 -12.36 8.24 -9.45
N SER A 212 -12.21 9.56 -9.25
CA SER A 212 -13.10 10.56 -9.87
C SER A 212 -12.90 10.69 -11.38
N VAL A 213 -11.68 10.57 -11.87
CA VAL A 213 -11.38 10.63 -13.32
C VAL A 213 -11.98 9.42 -14.05
N ALA A 214 -11.93 8.23 -13.46
CA ALA A 214 -12.51 7.04 -14.08
C ALA A 214 -14.04 7.07 -14.12
N ALA A 215 -14.69 7.61 -13.11
CA ALA A 215 -16.14 7.79 -13.11
C ALA A 215 -16.60 8.76 -14.22
N ALA A 216 -15.80 9.80 -14.51
CA ALA A 216 -16.08 10.76 -15.58
C ALA A 216 -15.83 10.22 -16.99
N SER A 217 -14.97 9.20 -17.16
CA SER A 217 -14.67 8.59 -18.46
C SER A 217 -15.60 7.43 -18.83
N SER A 218 -16.48 7.00 -17.92
CA SER A 218 -17.46 5.93 -18.11
C SER A 218 -18.90 6.46 -18.32
N SER A 219 -19.06 7.77 -18.40
CA SER A 219 -20.32 8.48 -18.72
C SER A 219 -20.30 9.00 -20.16
#